data_f0b855db5cf24e798a38d5ae6cc3a0cb
#
_entry.id   f0b855db5cf24e798a38d5ae6cc3a0cb
#
_cell.length_a   1.000
_cell.length_b   1.000
_cell.length_c   1.000
_cell.angle_alpha   90.00
_cell.angle_beta   90.00
_cell.angle_gamma   90.00
#
_symmetry.space_group_name_H-M   'P 1'
#
loop_
_entity.id
_entity.type
_entity.pdbx_description
1 polymer ?
#
loop_
_entity_poly.entity_id
_entity_poly.type
_entity_poly.pdbx_seq_one_letter_code
_entity_poly.pdbx_strand_id
1 'polypeptide(L)'
;RQVAETNKQHTETHLIGAVMSTAAPGKKGAAAAAAALLPVEGRRNVLVTSALPYVNNVPHLGNIIGCVLSADAFARYCRLRGHNVLYVCGTDEYGTATETKALEEGCSPREICDKYHAIHKEVYEWFGISFDHFGRTSSPRQTEICQAIFHKLSENGWLSENTMQQVGYSTQQFLFLSFC
;
A
#
# COMPACT_ATOMS: atom_id res chain seq x y z
N ARG A 1 -27.71 49.70 -12.33
CA ARG A 1 -27.25 48.49 -13.08
C ARG A 1 -26.49 47.60 -12.11
N GLN A 2 -27.17 47.05 -11.20
CA GLN A 2 -26.83 45.94 -10.32
C GLN A 2 -28.10 45.12 -10.25
N VAL A 3 -28.06 43.91 -10.71
CA VAL A 3 -28.91 42.75 -10.42
C VAL A 3 -28.72 41.80 -11.63
N ALA A 4 -27.92 40.76 -11.46
CA ALA A 4 -28.02 39.46 -12.12
C ALA A 4 -26.70 38.66 -11.98
N GLU A 5 -26.31 38.34 -10.74
CA GLU A 5 -25.28 37.30 -10.48
C GLU A 5 -25.55 36.60 -9.13
N THR A 6 -26.70 35.97 -9.03
CA THR A 6 -27.02 35.09 -7.91
C THR A 6 -28.05 34.07 -8.37
N ASN A 7 -27.62 33.11 -9.17
CA ASN A 7 -28.41 31.87 -9.31
C ASN A 7 -27.70 30.83 -10.22
N LYS A 8 -26.49 30.38 -9.81
CA LYS A 8 -25.85 29.25 -10.52
C LYS A 8 -25.05 28.33 -9.60
N GLN A 9 -25.27 28.37 -8.31
CA GLN A 9 -24.51 27.53 -7.34
C GLN A 9 -25.34 26.51 -6.57
N HIS A 10 -26.57 26.23 -6.93
CA HIS A 10 -27.42 25.31 -6.15
C HIS A 10 -27.91 24.05 -6.88
N THR A 11 -27.37 23.70 -8.04
CA THR A 11 -27.87 22.53 -8.80
C THR A 11 -26.86 21.39 -8.96
N GLU A 12 -25.61 21.53 -8.53
CA GLU A 12 -24.61 20.44 -8.67
C GLU A 12 -24.37 19.59 -7.40
N THR A 13 -24.94 19.97 -6.26
CA THR A 13 -24.70 19.26 -5.00
C THR A 13 -25.66 18.08 -4.75
N HIS A 14 -26.66 17.87 -5.58
CA HIS A 14 -27.68 16.82 -5.38
C HIS A 14 -27.46 15.53 -6.17
N LEU A 15 -26.49 15.47 -7.08
CA LEU A 15 -26.26 14.25 -7.88
C LEU A 15 -25.13 13.35 -7.33
N ILE A 16 -24.33 13.83 -6.38
CA ILE A 16 -23.25 13.02 -5.78
C ILE A 16 -23.72 12.20 -4.56
N GLY A 17 -24.89 12.54 -4.00
CA GLY A 17 -25.43 11.87 -2.81
C GLY A 17 -26.09 10.51 -3.04
N ALA A 18 -26.32 10.08 -4.27
CA ALA A 18 -27.15 8.90 -4.55
C ALA A 18 -26.36 7.63 -4.92
N VAL A 19 -25.02 7.67 -5.02
CA VAL A 19 -24.20 6.51 -5.43
C VAL A 19 -23.39 5.90 -4.29
N MET A 20 -23.41 6.47 -3.09
CA MET A 20 -22.59 6.03 -1.97
C MET A 20 -23.35 5.37 -0.81
N SER A 21 -24.46 4.68 -1.10
CA SER A 21 -25.10 3.83 -0.08
C SER A 21 -25.00 2.36 -0.48
N THR A 22 -23.81 1.78 -0.38
CA THR A 22 -23.67 0.33 -0.17
C THR A 22 -22.90 0.12 1.12
N ALA A 23 -23.61 -0.34 2.13
CA ALA A 23 -23.15 -0.61 3.48
C ALA A 23 -21.84 -1.40 3.50
N ALA A 24 -20.90 -0.95 4.34
CA ALA A 24 -19.73 -1.74 4.72
C ALA A 24 -20.19 -3.10 5.28
N PRO A 25 -19.58 -4.23 4.89
CA PRO A 25 -19.92 -5.53 5.47
C PRO A 25 -19.55 -5.53 6.96
N GLY A 26 -20.56 -5.78 7.80
CA GLY A 26 -20.41 -5.85 9.25
C GLY A 26 -19.37 -6.90 9.67
N LYS A 27 -18.77 -6.71 10.85
CA LYS A 27 -17.71 -7.51 11.48
C LYS A 27 -17.90 -9.03 11.56
N LYS A 28 -19.03 -9.58 11.11
CA LYS A 28 -19.27 -11.03 11.02
C LYS A 28 -18.68 -11.70 9.77
N GLY A 29 -18.18 -10.93 8.82
CA GLY A 29 -17.58 -11.44 7.58
C GLY A 29 -16.09 -11.81 7.64
N ALA A 30 -15.35 -11.35 8.66
CA ALA A 30 -13.90 -11.50 8.68
C ALA A 30 -13.40 -12.96 8.79
N ALA A 31 -14.08 -13.81 9.58
CA ALA A 31 -13.70 -15.21 9.73
C ALA A 31 -14.09 -16.07 8.50
N ALA A 32 -15.21 -15.75 7.85
CA ALA A 32 -15.60 -16.40 6.59
C ALA A 32 -14.76 -15.93 5.41
N ALA A 33 -14.28 -14.66 5.42
CA ALA A 33 -13.37 -14.13 4.43
C ALA A 33 -11.98 -14.80 4.47
N ALA A 34 -11.43 -15.09 5.66
CA ALA A 34 -10.14 -15.74 5.81
C ALA A 34 -10.10 -17.15 5.17
N ALA A 35 -11.18 -17.92 5.24
CA ALA A 35 -11.28 -19.22 4.60
C ALA A 35 -11.34 -19.12 3.04
N ALA A 36 -11.78 -17.99 2.50
CA ALA A 36 -11.86 -17.76 1.06
C ALA A 36 -10.52 -17.29 0.43
N LEU A 37 -9.52 -16.96 1.23
CA LEU A 37 -8.21 -16.46 0.76
C LEU A 37 -7.24 -17.59 0.36
N LEU A 38 -7.53 -18.84 0.73
CA LEU A 38 -6.73 -20.00 0.31
C LEU A 38 -7.08 -20.44 -1.11
N PRO A 39 -6.11 -21.00 -1.85
CA PRO A 39 -6.41 -21.58 -3.15
C PRO A 39 -7.52 -22.61 -3.09
N VAL A 40 -8.44 -22.54 -4.03
CA VAL A 40 -9.60 -23.46 -4.13
C VAL A 40 -9.40 -24.35 -5.34
N GLU A 41 -9.41 -25.67 -5.11
CA GLU A 41 -9.30 -26.64 -6.19
C GLU A 41 -10.50 -26.54 -7.14
N GLY A 42 -10.25 -26.69 -8.44
CA GLY A 42 -11.27 -26.59 -9.49
C GLY A 42 -11.74 -25.16 -9.79
N ARG A 43 -11.20 -24.14 -9.11
CA ARG A 43 -11.49 -22.73 -9.39
C ARG A 43 -10.23 -22.01 -9.90
N ARG A 44 -10.42 -20.98 -10.71
CA ARG A 44 -9.34 -20.08 -11.07
C ARG A 44 -8.96 -19.24 -9.84
N ASN A 45 -7.73 -19.42 -9.35
CA ASN A 45 -7.16 -18.64 -8.26
C ASN A 45 -6.33 -17.49 -8.87
N VAL A 46 -6.59 -16.27 -8.42
CA VAL A 46 -5.96 -15.05 -8.92
C VAL A 46 -5.35 -14.29 -7.75
N LEU A 47 -4.04 -14.12 -7.77
CA LEU A 47 -3.34 -13.19 -6.88
C LEU A 47 -3.21 -11.85 -7.60
N VAL A 48 -3.73 -10.80 -6.98
CA VAL A 48 -3.58 -9.41 -7.44
C VAL A 48 -2.66 -8.69 -6.47
N THR A 49 -1.63 -8.05 -6.98
CA THR A 49 -0.71 -7.23 -6.21
C THR A 49 -0.62 -5.83 -6.83
N SER A 50 -0.39 -4.84 -6.01
CA SER A 50 -0.03 -3.49 -6.46
C SER A 50 1.27 -3.04 -5.80
N ALA A 51 1.97 -2.09 -6.44
CA ALA A 51 3.19 -1.55 -5.88
C ALA A 51 2.93 -0.96 -4.50
N LEU A 52 3.83 -1.24 -3.55
CA LEU A 52 3.76 -0.72 -2.20
C LEU A 52 4.30 0.73 -2.20
N PRO A 53 3.51 1.71 -1.73
CA PRO A 53 3.99 3.08 -1.59
C PRO A 53 4.99 3.21 -0.45
N TYR A 54 5.97 4.10 -0.63
CA TYR A 54 6.86 4.52 0.45
C TYR A 54 6.11 5.35 1.49
N VAL A 55 6.50 5.22 2.75
CA VAL A 55 5.90 5.92 3.89
C VAL A 55 6.61 7.25 4.22
N ASN A 56 7.01 7.99 3.22
CA ASN A 56 7.68 9.28 3.36
C ASN A 56 6.80 10.47 2.96
N ASN A 57 5.61 10.21 2.44
CA ASN A 57 4.66 11.25 2.03
C ASN A 57 3.22 10.70 1.97
N VAL A 58 2.25 11.62 1.80
CA VAL A 58 0.85 11.26 1.51
C VAL A 58 0.72 10.64 0.12
N PRO A 59 -0.27 9.74 -0.12
CA PRO A 59 -0.47 9.18 -1.45
C PRO A 59 -0.88 10.26 -2.45
N HIS A 60 -0.25 10.26 -3.62
CA HIS A 60 -0.62 11.12 -4.73
C HIS A 60 -1.45 10.34 -5.76
N LEU A 61 -2.03 11.05 -6.74
CA LEU A 61 -2.90 10.44 -7.76
C LEU A 61 -2.24 9.27 -8.51
N GLY A 62 -0.93 9.30 -8.74
CA GLY A 62 -0.20 8.21 -9.38
C GLY A 62 -0.23 6.91 -8.56
N ASN A 63 -0.08 7.01 -7.23
CA ASN A 63 -0.19 5.86 -6.33
C ASN A 63 -1.63 5.32 -6.27
N ILE A 64 -2.62 6.20 -6.39
CA ILE A 64 -4.02 5.83 -6.27
C ILE A 64 -4.52 5.26 -7.59
N ILE A 65 -4.55 6.06 -8.65
CA ILE A 65 -5.15 5.68 -9.95
C ILE A 65 -4.29 4.64 -10.68
N GLY A 66 -2.98 4.88 -10.74
CA GLY A 66 -2.04 4.03 -11.48
C GLY A 66 -1.72 2.69 -10.82
N CYS A 67 -1.91 2.57 -9.50
CA CYS A 67 -1.58 1.37 -8.74
C CYS A 67 -2.82 0.73 -8.11
N VAL A 68 -3.25 1.26 -6.95
CA VAL A 68 -4.21 0.55 -6.10
C VAL A 68 -5.61 0.50 -6.68
N LEU A 69 -6.08 1.58 -7.31
CA LEU A 69 -7.43 1.63 -7.87
C LEU A 69 -7.57 0.77 -9.12
N SER A 70 -6.56 0.75 -10.00
CA SER A 70 -6.56 -0.11 -11.19
C SER A 70 -6.50 -1.58 -10.81
N ALA A 71 -5.70 -1.95 -9.81
CA ALA A 71 -5.64 -3.30 -9.28
C ALA A 71 -6.96 -3.71 -8.60
N ASP A 72 -7.59 -2.80 -7.84
CA ASP A 72 -8.90 -3.03 -7.22
C ASP A 72 -10.00 -3.27 -8.25
N ALA A 73 -10.03 -2.47 -9.32
CA ALA A 73 -10.98 -2.65 -10.42
C ALA A 73 -10.85 -4.05 -11.04
N PHE A 74 -9.61 -4.49 -11.28
CA PHE A 74 -9.35 -5.84 -11.80
C PHE A 74 -9.72 -6.94 -10.78
N ALA A 75 -9.40 -6.77 -9.51
CA ALA A 75 -9.76 -7.71 -8.46
C ALA A 75 -11.28 -7.86 -8.35
N ARG A 76 -12.04 -6.75 -8.38
CA ARG A 76 -13.50 -6.75 -8.40
C ARG A 76 -14.06 -7.43 -9.64
N TYR A 77 -13.52 -7.15 -10.81
CA TYR A 77 -13.89 -7.84 -12.04
C TYR A 77 -13.71 -9.34 -11.93
N CYS A 78 -12.56 -9.81 -11.44
CA CYS A 78 -12.30 -11.23 -11.23
C CYS A 78 -13.26 -11.88 -10.23
N ARG A 79 -13.59 -11.18 -9.14
CA ARG A 79 -14.60 -11.64 -8.17
C ARG A 79 -15.99 -11.77 -8.79
N LEU A 80 -16.41 -10.79 -9.60
CA LEU A 80 -17.67 -10.84 -10.36
C LEU A 80 -17.71 -12.00 -11.35
N ARG A 81 -16.56 -12.38 -11.90
CA ARG A 81 -16.42 -13.57 -12.77
C ARG A 81 -16.41 -14.90 -11.98
N GLY A 82 -16.60 -14.87 -10.68
CA GLY A 82 -16.61 -16.07 -9.82
C GLY A 82 -15.24 -16.68 -9.56
N HIS A 83 -14.15 -15.95 -9.85
CA HIS A 83 -12.79 -16.42 -9.52
C HIS A 83 -12.51 -16.30 -8.03
N ASN A 84 -11.61 -17.13 -7.52
CA ASN A 84 -11.09 -16.99 -6.17
C ASN A 84 -9.95 -15.95 -6.22
N VAL A 85 -10.12 -14.81 -5.56
CA VAL A 85 -9.20 -13.66 -5.70
C VAL A 85 -8.63 -13.29 -4.34
N LEU A 86 -7.31 -13.15 -4.30
CA LEU A 86 -6.57 -12.55 -3.20
C LEU A 86 -5.93 -11.26 -3.70
N TYR A 87 -6.36 -10.11 -3.16
CA TYR A 87 -5.77 -8.80 -3.47
C TYR A 87 -4.99 -8.29 -2.26
N VAL A 88 -3.67 -8.16 -2.43
CA VAL A 88 -2.76 -7.73 -1.38
C VAL A 88 -1.98 -6.49 -1.79
N CYS A 89 -1.78 -5.61 -0.83
CA CYS A 89 -0.89 -4.46 -0.90
C CYS A 89 -0.35 -4.17 0.51
N GLY A 90 0.34 -3.07 0.67
CA GLY A 90 0.88 -2.62 1.95
C GLY A 90 1.69 -1.34 1.78
N THR A 91 2.49 -1.03 2.78
CA THR A 91 3.44 0.08 2.74
C THR A 91 4.88 -0.43 2.75
N ASP A 92 5.72 0.20 1.91
CA ASP A 92 7.16 -0.02 1.92
C ASP A 92 7.81 0.92 2.94
N GLU A 93 8.34 0.32 4.01
CA GLU A 93 8.79 1.04 5.21
C GLU A 93 10.31 1.08 5.35
N TYR A 94 11.04 0.55 4.38
CA TYR A 94 12.48 0.58 4.36
C TYR A 94 13.00 1.58 3.32
N GLY A 95 14.19 2.11 3.57
CA GLY A 95 14.92 2.96 2.63
C GLY A 95 15.28 4.33 3.18
N THR A 96 16.27 4.94 2.54
CA THR A 96 16.85 6.23 2.92
C THR A 96 15.85 7.39 2.90
N ALA A 97 14.84 7.32 2.04
CA ALA A 97 13.80 8.36 1.95
C ALA A 97 12.96 8.45 3.24
N THR A 98 12.65 7.32 3.86
CA THR A 98 11.93 7.27 5.15
C THR A 98 12.81 7.77 6.29
N GLU A 99 14.08 7.41 6.31
CA GLU A 99 15.05 7.87 7.31
C GLU A 99 15.29 9.38 7.22
N THR A 100 15.47 9.90 6.00
CA THR A 100 15.63 11.35 5.76
C THR A 100 14.39 12.10 6.25
N LYS A 101 13.19 11.58 5.96
CA LYS A 101 11.94 12.19 6.40
C LYS A 101 11.80 12.20 7.92
N ALA A 102 12.24 11.15 8.59
CA ALA A 102 12.26 11.06 10.05
C ALA A 102 13.18 12.12 10.66
N LEU A 103 14.37 12.32 10.07
CA LEU A 103 15.30 13.38 10.49
C LEU A 103 14.72 14.78 10.29
N GLU A 104 14.06 15.04 9.15
CA GLU A 104 13.40 16.32 8.86
C GLU A 104 12.29 16.64 9.88
N GLU A 105 11.50 15.65 10.27
CA GLU A 105 10.40 15.81 11.22
C GLU A 105 10.84 15.67 12.69
N GLY A 106 12.10 15.35 12.95
CA GLY A 106 12.66 15.21 14.31
C GLY A 106 12.08 14.04 15.11
N CYS A 107 11.74 12.95 14.43
CA CYS A 107 11.17 11.75 15.04
C CYS A 107 11.89 10.48 14.57
N SER A 108 11.53 9.35 15.13
CA SER A 108 12.12 8.06 14.73
C SER A 108 11.57 7.59 13.39
N PRO A 109 12.31 6.77 12.61
CA PRO A 109 11.82 6.14 11.40
C PRO A 109 10.53 5.33 11.64
N ARG A 110 10.39 4.72 12.81
CA ARG A 110 9.19 3.96 13.17
C ARG A 110 7.95 4.87 13.28
N GLU A 111 8.08 6.02 13.91
CA GLU A 111 6.98 6.98 14.03
C GLU A 111 6.55 7.53 12.67
N ILE A 112 7.49 7.79 11.75
CA ILE A 112 7.20 8.15 10.36
C ILE A 112 6.41 7.03 9.66
N CYS A 113 6.88 5.79 9.78
CA CYS A 113 6.19 4.65 9.19
C CYS A 113 4.76 4.51 9.73
N ASP A 114 4.57 4.61 11.03
CA ASP A 114 3.25 4.51 11.65
C ASP A 114 2.31 5.62 11.19
N LYS A 115 2.81 6.87 11.14
CA LYS A 115 2.06 8.05 10.68
C LYS A 115 1.58 7.87 9.23
N TYR A 116 2.50 7.64 8.30
CA TYR A 116 2.15 7.59 6.88
C TYR A 116 1.43 6.30 6.49
N HIS A 117 1.72 5.18 7.14
CA HIS A 117 0.91 3.96 6.96
C HIS A 117 -0.57 4.20 7.28
N ALA A 118 -0.86 4.88 8.39
CA ALA A 118 -2.23 5.23 8.78
C ALA A 118 -2.90 6.14 7.73
N ILE A 119 -2.19 7.16 7.23
CA ILE A 119 -2.70 8.06 6.20
C ILE A 119 -2.99 7.33 4.90
N HIS A 120 -2.06 6.47 4.42
CA HIS A 120 -2.29 5.68 3.22
C HIS A 120 -3.52 4.79 3.36
N LYS A 121 -3.65 4.12 4.50
CA LYS A 121 -4.80 3.26 4.78
C LYS A 121 -6.11 4.03 4.76
N GLU A 122 -6.19 5.18 5.43
CA GLU A 122 -7.37 6.05 5.47
C GLU A 122 -7.77 6.52 4.05
N VAL A 123 -6.81 6.99 3.27
CA VAL A 123 -7.06 7.45 1.89
C VAL A 123 -7.58 6.30 1.03
N TYR A 124 -6.99 5.12 1.11
CA TYR A 124 -7.44 3.97 0.32
C TYR A 124 -8.81 3.45 0.77
N GLU A 125 -9.12 3.51 2.06
CA GLU A 125 -10.47 3.23 2.58
C GLU A 125 -11.48 4.25 2.04
N TRP A 126 -11.12 5.53 1.97
CA TRP A 126 -11.97 6.58 1.38
C TRP A 126 -12.26 6.31 -0.11
N PHE A 127 -11.29 5.83 -0.89
CA PHE A 127 -11.50 5.37 -2.27
C PHE A 127 -12.24 4.03 -2.37
N GLY A 128 -12.56 3.39 -1.26
CA GLY A 128 -13.25 2.11 -1.21
C GLY A 128 -12.43 0.94 -1.77
N ILE A 129 -11.09 1.03 -1.72
CA ILE A 129 -10.21 -0.05 -2.19
C ILE A 129 -10.43 -1.32 -1.34
N SER A 130 -10.68 -2.44 -2.00
CA SER A 130 -11.10 -3.69 -1.36
C SER A 130 -9.93 -4.68 -1.21
N PHE A 131 -8.86 -4.28 -0.50
CA PHE A 131 -7.79 -5.20 -0.16
C PHE A 131 -8.31 -6.36 0.70
N ASP A 132 -7.82 -7.57 0.44
CA ASP A 132 -7.95 -8.69 1.36
C ASP A 132 -6.90 -8.60 2.47
N HIS A 133 -5.73 -8.03 2.15
CA HIS A 133 -4.69 -7.71 3.13
C HIS A 133 -3.94 -6.43 2.76
N PHE A 134 -3.82 -5.51 3.72
CA PHE A 134 -2.99 -4.32 3.62
C PHE A 134 -1.93 -4.39 4.73
N GLY A 135 -0.72 -4.77 4.33
CA GLY A 135 0.38 -5.11 5.22
C GLY A 135 1.44 -4.02 5.38
N ARG A 136 2.55 -4.40 5.99
CA ARG A 136 3.73 -3.56 6.22
C ARG A 136 4.99 -4.37 5.98
N THR A 137 5.97 -3.82 5.25
CA THR A 137 7.26 -4.51 5.05
C THR A 137 8.08 -4.62 6.34
N SER A 138 7.84 -3.74 7.33
CA SER A 138 8.48 -3.78 8.64
C SER A 138 7.83 -4.73 9.64
N SER A 139 6.88 -5.57 9.23
CA SER A 139 6.28 -6.55 10.13
C SER A 139 7.29 -7.64 10.50
N PRO A 140 7.26 -8.18 11.75
CA PRO A 140 8.18 -9.24 12.17
C PRO A 140 8.17 -10.46 11.25
N ARG A 141 6.99 -10.85 10.76
CA ARG A 141 6.84 -11.98 9.85
C ARG A 141 7.50 -11.74 8.48
N GLN A 142 7.41 -10.52 7.97
CA GLN A 142 8.09 -10.14 6.73
C GLN A 142 9.61 -10.20 6.91
N THR A 143 10.12 -9.70 8.02
CA THR A 143 11.55 -9.77 8.36
C THR A 143 12.04 -11.20 8.40
N GLU A 144 11.32 -12.11 9.07
CA GLU A 144 11.65 -13.53 9.15
C GLU A 144 11.71 -14.18 7.75
N ILE A 145 10.72 -13.91 6.91
CA ILE A 145 10.67 -14.44 5.53
C ILE A 145 11.83 -13.90 4.69
N CYS A 146 12.10 -12.60 4.75
CA CYS A 146 13.21 -11.98 4.00
C CYS A 146 14.55 -12.55 4.42
N GLN A 147 14.79 -12.74 5.72
CA GLN A 147 16.00 -13.36 6.23
C GLN A 147 16.16 -14.80 5.74
N ALA A 148 15.08 -15.59 5.77
CA ALA A 148 15.11 -16.96 5.28
C ALA A 148 15.41 -17.04 3.78
N ILE A 149 14.86 -16.13 2.97
CA ILE A 149 15.17 -16.04 1.53
C ILE A 149 16.63 -15.62 1.33
N PHE A 150 17.12 -14.63 2.07
CA PHE A 150 18.50 -14.18 2.00
C PHE A 150 19.50 -15.31 2.29
N HIS A 151 19.28 -16.08 3.35
CA HIS A 151 20.13 -17.22 3.67
C HIS A 151 20.17 -18.24 2.56
N LYS A 152 19.02 -18.58 1.98
CA LYS A 152 18.97 -19.50 0.82
C LYS A 152 19.70 -18.97 -0.40
N LEU A 153 19.61 -17.67 -0.68
CA LEU A 153 20.35 -17.05 -1.80
C LEU A 153 21.86 -17.10 -1.54
N SER A 154 22.28 -16.84 -0.29
CA SER A 154 23.69 -16.94 0.12
C SER A 154 24.22 -18.38 -0.02
N GLU A 155 23.51 -19.36 0.50
CA GLU A 155 23.86 -20.78 0.43
C GLU A 155 23.98 -21.27 -1.03
N ASN A 156 23.16 -20.74 -1.93
CA ASN A 156 23.18 -21.09 -3.36
C ASN A 156 24.20 -20.26 -4.18
N GLY A 157 24.99 -19.39 -3.55
CA GLY A 157 26.02 -18.60 -4.24
C GLY A 157 25.47 -17.49 -5.15
N TRP A 158 24.25 -17.02 -4.92
CA TRP A 158 23.62 -15.95 -5.70
C TRP A 158 23.95 -14.53 -5.20
N LEU A 159 24.74 -14.40 -4.13
CA LEU A 159 25.18 -13.11 -3.63
C LEU A 159 26.58 -12.79 -4.13
N SER A 160 26.79 -11.55 -4.54
CA SER A 160 28.10 -11.00 -4.91
C SER A 160 28.35 -9.71 -4.16
N GLU A 161 29.59 -9.47 -3.76
CA GLU A 161 30.00 -8.21 -3.17
C GLU A 161 30.51 -7.26 -4.26
N ASN A 162 30.11 -6.01 -4.18
CA ASN A 162 30.60 -4.95 -5.05
C ASN A 162 30.88 -3.68 -4.26
N THR A 163 31.89 -2.92 -4.67
CA THR A 163 32.25 -1.66 -4.04
C THR A 163 31.72 -0.51 -4.87
N MET A 164 30.84 0.34 -4.30
CA MET A 164 30.34 1.56 -4.93
C MET A 164 30.91 2.79 -4.25
N GLN A 165 31.33 3.77 -5.05
CA GLN A 165 31.63 5.12 -4.53
C GLN A 165 30.32 5.88 -4.39
N GLN A 166 30.00 6.27 -3.16
CA GLN A 166 28.86 7.16 -2.89
C GLN A 166 29.39 8.53 -2.47
N VAL A 167 28.72 9.58 -2.96
CA VAL A 167 28.96 10.94 -2.47
C VAL A 167 28.34 11.03 -1.09
N GLY A 168 29.18 10.89 -0.04
CA GLY A 168 28.77 11.05 1.34
C GLY A 168 28.91 12.49 1.79
N TYR A 169 27.84 13.07 2.33
CA TYR A 169 28.00 14.25 3.18
C TYR A 169 28.62 13.80 4.51
N SER A 170 29.77 14.37 4.82
CA SER A 170 30.56 14.01 6.00
C SER A 170 29.91 14.55 7.28
N THR A 171 28.99 13.80 7.85
CA THR A 171 28.73 13.80 9.30
C THR A 171 28.01 12.52 9.69
N GLN A 172 28.79 11.61 10.28
CA GLN A 172 28.46 10.29 10.79
C GLN A 172 28.55 9.15 9.80
N GLN A 173 29.50 8.24 10.10
CA GLN A 173 29.61 6.92 9.50
C GLN A 173 28.36 6.09 9.81
N PHE A 174 27.42 6.06 8.89
CA PHE A 174 26.41 5.02 8.87
C PHE A 174 26.90 3.88 7.99
N LEU A 175 27.05 2.71 8.60
CA LEU A 175 27.29 1.46 7.88
C LEU A 175 25.98 1.09 7.17
N PHE A 176 25.85 1.47 5.89
CA PHE A 176 24.72 1.02 5.06
C PHE A 176 25.06 -0.35 4.48
N LEU A 177 24.39 -1.38 4.97
CA LEU A 177 24.18 -2.60 4.20
C LEU A 177 23.05 -2.31 3.21
N SER A 178 23.40 -1.87 1.99
CA SER A 178 22.46 -1.80 0.89
C SER A 178 22.12 -3.22 0.46
N PHE A 179 20.90 -3.65 0.74
CA PHE A 179 20.31 -4.79 0.09
C PHE A 179 19.63 -4.31 -1.20
N CYS A 180 20.15 -4.72 -2.35
CA CYS A 180 19.43 -4.73 -3.62
C CYS A 180 18.61 -6.01 -3.72
#